data_7b82dffb36f58c7634529f7e99b68e5f
#
_entry.id   7b82dffb36f58c7634529f7e99b68e5f
#
_cell.length_a   1.000
_cell.length_b   1.000
_cell.length_c   1.000
_cell.angle_alpha   90.00
_cell.angle_beta   90.00
_cell.angle_gamma   90.00
#
_symmetry.space_group_name_H-M   'P 1'
#
loop_
_entity.id
_entity.type
_entity.pdbx_description
1 polymer ?
#
loop_
_entity_poly.entity_id
_entity_poly.type
_entity_poly.pdbx_seq_one_letter_code
_entity_poly.pdbx_strand_id
1 'polypeptide(L)'
;GGAFGDTNFVGACLDSQQGSGGNPGQFNGNGANGTTLSGGGDLTADGYDVTKANGGNGENGKNGGGGGGGGGGGGTVDSTFCNADRGGGGGGGGSGGCGATAGLGGGGGGSSIAVYAWMSTLTINNSSITYGSGGRGGNGGNGAARGAGGGAGGAGGGSGDNARGGGDGGGGGLGGYSGGGAGGTGGN
;
A
#
# COMPACT_ATOMS: atom_id res chain seq x y z
N GLY A 1 -2.53 -16.08 14.30
CA GLY A 1 -1.52 -16.49 15.27
C GLY A 1 -1.06 -17.90 14.99
N GLY A 2 0.11 -18.28 15.52
CA GLY A 2 0.60 -19.65 15.46
C GLY A 2 -0.22 -20.55 16.41
N ALA A 3 -0.27 -21.86 16.12
CA ALA A 3 -0.91 -22.82 17.00
C ALA A 3 -0.06 -23.09 18.24
N PHE A 4 -0.70 -23.35 19.36
CA PHE A 4 0.00 -23.75 20.57
C PHE A 4 0.61 -25.15 20.40
N GLY A 5 1.74 -25.37 21.04
CA GLY A 5 2.29 -26.72 21.18
C GLY A 5 1.39 -27.54 22.11
N ASP A 6 1.22 -28.80 21.77
CA ASP A 6 0.42 -29.74 22.56
C ASP A 6 1.31 -30.65 23.41
N THR A 7 0.73 -31.27 24.41
CA THR A 7 1.38 -32.29 25.24
C THR A 7 0.94 -33.67 24.79
N ASN A 8 1.85 -34.47 24.28
CA ASN A 8 1.56 -35.88 23.93
C ASN A 8 2.05 -36.82 25.00
N PHE A 9 1.21 -37.76 25.41
CA PHE A 9 1.55 -38.77 26.40
C PHE A 9 2.24 -39.94 25.70
N VAL A 10 3.58 -39.99 25.81
CA VAL A 10 4.37 -41.11 25.25
C VAL A 10 5.36 -41.60 26.32
N GLY A 11 5.04 -42.69 26.96
CA GLY A 11 5.92 -43.29 27.96
C GLY A 11 5.90 -42.61 29.36
N ALA A 12 7.03 -42.62 30.05
CA ALA A 12 7.14 -42.10 31.39
C ALA A 12 7.15 -40.57 31.52
N CYS A 13 7.48 -39.84 30.44
CA CYS A 13 7.46 -38.38 30.36
C CYS A 13 6.64 -37.94 29.17
N LEU A 14 5.90 -36.85 29.33
CA LEU A 14 5.16 -36.24 28.24
C LEU A 14 6.13 -35.54 27.28
N ASP A 15 6.09 -35.91 26.00
CA ASP A 15 6.82 -35.19 24.96
C ASP A 15 5.99 -33.99 24.52
N SER A 16 6.48 -32.78 24.83
CA SER A 16 5.81 -31.53 24.47
C SER A 16 6.18 -31.10 23.03
N GLN A 17 5.25 -30.46 22.36
CA GLN A 17 5.48 -29.93 21.03
C GLN A 17 5.86 -28.44 21.07
N GLN A 18 6.72 -28.03 20.15
CA GLN A 18 7.04 -26.64 19.97
C GLN A 18 5.82 -25.88 19.42
N GLY A 19 5.60 -24.67 19.88
CA GLY A 19 4.58 -23.78 19.30
C GLY A 19 4.88 -23.48 17.82
N SER A 20 3.86 -23.44 16.99
CA SER A 20 4.02 -23.09 15.59
C SER A 20 4.33 -21.61 15.39
N GLY A 21 5.08 -21.27 14.36
CA GLY A 21 5.35 -19.88 13.98
C GLY A 21 4.08 -19.13 13.58
N GLY A 22 4.08 -17.82 13.75
CA GLY A 22 3.02 -16.94 13.28
C GLY A 22 3.06 -16.75 11.75
N ASN A 23 1.89 -16.56 11.16
CA ASN A 23 1.79 -16.28 9.72
C ASN A 23 2.37 -14.90 9.39
N PRO A 24 3.05 -14.74 8.23
CA PRO A 24 3.50 -13.43 7.78
C PRO A 24 2.31 -12.52 7.46
N GLY A 25 2.52 -11.21 7.62
CA GLY A 25 1.54 -10.19 7.27
C GLY A 25 1.29 -10.15 5.75
N GLN A 26 0.07 -9.77 5.39
CA GLN A 26 -0.37 -9.76 3.99
C GLN A 26 0.04 -8.48 3.27
N PHE A 27 0.30 -8.58 1.96
CA PHE A 27 0.40 -7.46 1.05
C PHE A 27 -1.01 -7.02 0.63
N ASN A 28 -1.38 -5.77 0.91
CA ASN A 28 -2.75 -5.26 0.71
C ASN A 28 -2.96 -4.56 -0.66
N GLY A 29 -1.93 -4.45 -1.47
CA GLY A 29 -2.03 -3.98 -2.85
C GLY A 29 -1.41 -2.60 -3.10
N ASN A 30 -1.25 -2.29 -4.38
CA ASN A 30 -0.76 -1.01 -4.87
C ASN A 30 -1.90 0.00 -5.03
N GLY A 31 -1.60 1.28 -4.99
CA GLY A 31 -2.50 2.34 -5.44
C GLY A 31 -2.62 2.37 -6.97
N ALA A 32 -3.78 2.73 -7.47
CA ALA A 32 -4.01 2.88 -8.91
C ALA A 32 -3.34 4.16 -9.46
N ASN A 33 -2.99 4.14 -10.74
CA ASN A 33 -2.52 5.35 -11.43
C ASN A 33 -3.67 6.36 -11.60
N GLY A 34 -3.34 7.65 -11.62
CA GLY A 34 -4.28 8.71 -11.95
C GLY A 34 -4.81 8.56 -13.38
N THR A 35 -6.02 9.02 -13.60
CA THR A 35 -6.66 8.97 -14.92
C THR A 35 -6.23 10.15 -15.78
N THR A 36 -5.92 9.88 -17.06
CA THR A 36 -5.80 10.94 -18.07
C THR A 36 -7.20 11.39 -18.49
N LEU A 37 -7.42 12.71 -18.55
CA LEU A 37 -8.64 13.25 -19.15
C LEU A 37 -8.46 13.28 -20.67
N SER A 38 -9.47 12.87 -21.40
CA SER A 38 -9.55 12.99 -22.86
C SER A 38 -10.30 14.28 -23.19
N GLY A 39 -9.59 15.34 -23.45
CA GLY A 39 -10.18 16.64 -23.82
C GLY A 39 -9.34 17.82 -23.34
N GLY A 40 -9.51 18.96 -23.97
CA GLY A 40 -8.96 20.23 -23.49
C GLY A 40 -9.80 20.79 -22.31
N GLY A 41 -9.43 21.97 -21.82
CA GLY A 41 -10.27 22.71 -20.89
C GLY A 41 -11.59 23.17 -21.51
N ASP A 42 -12.44 23.81 -20.72
CA ASP A 42 -13.73 24.33 -21.17
C ASP A 42 -13.67 25.83 -21.50
N LEU A 43 -14.47 26.24 -22.48
CA LEU A 43 -14.73 27.66 -22.76
C LEU A 43 -15.87 28.14 -21.86
N THR A 44 -15.62 29.21 -21.11
CA THR A 44 -16.57 29.84 -20.20
C THR A 44 -16.76 31.33 -20.54
N ALA A 45 -17.68 32.00 -19.86
CA ALA A 45 -17.87 33.47 -20.02
C ALA A 45 -16.58 34.26 -19.69
N ASP A 46 -15.74 33.75 -18.81
CA ASP A 46 -14.51 34.40 -18.35
C ASP A 46 -13.28 33.98 -19.16
N GLY A 47 -13.45 33.11 -20.15
CA GLY A 47 -12.36 32.63 -21.01
C GLY A 47 -12.20 31.10 -20.96
N TYR A 48 -11.00 30.66 -21.28
CA TYR A 48 -10.66 29.23 -21.31
C TYR A 48 -10.21 28.71 -19.93
N ASP A 49 -10.97 27.78 -19.38
CA ASP A 49 -10.63 27.12 -18.10
C ASP A 49 -9.75 25.89 -18.34
N VAL A 50 -8.45 26.04 -18.08
CA VAL A 50 -7.45 24.95 -18.21
C VAL A 50 -7.55 23.90 -17.10
N THR A 51 -8.21 24.20 -15.99
CA THR A 51 -8.22 23.29 -14.81
C THR A 51 -8.89 21.97 -15.12
N LYS A 52 -9.86 21.97 -16.04
CA LYS A 52 -10.56 20.77 -16.49
C LYS A 52 -9.74 19.86 -17.41
N ALA A 53 -8.57 20.34 -17.86
CA ALA A 53 -7.60 19.53 -18.60
C ALA A 53 -6.50 18.93 -17.71
N ASN A 54 -6.57 19.13 -16.40
CA ASN A 54 -5.60 18.59 -15.46
C ASN A 54 -5.69 17.07 -15.41
N GLY A 55 -4.54 16.40 -15.33
CA GLY A 55 -4.47 14.97 -15.08
C GLY A 55 -4.93 14.63 -13.66
N GLY A 56 -5.50 13.45 -13.47
CA GLY A 56 -5.88 12.96 -12.15
C GLY A 56 -4.66 12.58 -11.30
N ASN A 57 -4.81 12.71 -9.97
CA ASN A 57 -3.81 12.20 -9.04
C ASN A 57 -3.83 10.67 -9.03
N GLY A 58 -2.69 10.06 -8.75
CA GLY A 58 -2.62 8.64 -8.42
C GLY A 58 -3.24 8.34 -7.06
N GLU A 59 -3.32 7.08 -6.70
CA GLU A 59 -3.74 6.62 -5.38
C GLU A 59 -2.54 6.22 -4.51
N ASN A 60 -2.67 6.41 -3.22
CA ASN A 60 -1.68 5.92 -2.27
C ASN A 60 -1.60 4.39 -2.29
N GLY A 61 -0.42 3.84 -2.13
CA GLY A 61 -0.24 2.43 -1.84
C GLY A 61 -0.87 2.07 -0.49
N LYS A 62 -1.38 0.85 -0.37
CA LYS A 62 -1.95 0.37 0.88
C LYS A 62 -0.86 -0.08 1.85
N ASN A 63 -1.10 0.12 3.14
CA ASN A 63 -0.20 -0.39 4.17
C ASN A 63 -0.21 -1.92 4.17
N GLY A 64 0.93 -2.53 4.47
CA GLY A 64 1.04 -3.97 4.69
C GLY A 64 0.34 -4.38 5.99
N GLY A 65 -0.12 -5.62 6.04
CA GLY A 65 -0.68 -6.21 7.26
C GLY A 65 0.41 -6.54 8.28
N GLY A 66 0.10 -6.50 9.57
CA GLY A 66 0.97 -7.00 10.61
C GLY A 66 1.11 -8.52 10.56
N GLY A 67 2.24 -9.06 11.01
CA GLY A 67 2.46 -10.49 11.17
C GLY A 67 1.64 -11.06 12.32
N GLY A 68 1.34 -12.35 12.27
CA GLY A 68 0.70 -13.08 13.36
C GLY A 68 1.69 -13.40 14.48
N GLY A 69 1.24 -13.43 15.73
CA GLY A 69 2.05 -13.92 16.83
C GLY A 69 2.31 -15.43 16.73
N GLY A 70 3.45 -15.89 17.23
CA GLY A 70 3.76 -17.32 17.37
C GLY A 70 2.90 -17.98 18.45
N GLY A 71 2.73 -19.30 18.36
CA GLY A 71 2.11 -20.10 19.41
C GLY A 71 3.04 -20.35 20.60
N GLY A 72 2.49 -20.50 21.79
CA GLY A 72 3.27 -20.94 22.94
C GLY A 72 3.72 -22.40 22.80
N GLY A 73 4.86 -22.75 23.36
CA GLY A 73 5.30 -24.13 23.48
C GLY A 73 4.48 -24.92 24.48
N GLY A 74 4.35 -26.23 24.31
CA GLY A 74 3.73 -27.12 25.28
C GLY A 74 4.60 -27.28 26.53
N GLY A 75 3.97 -27.30 27.69
CA GLY A 75 4.60 -27.61 28.94
C GLY A 75 4.53 -29.11 29.25
N THR A 76 5.27 -29.56 30.24
CA THR A 76 5.20 -30.92 30.77
C THR A 76 4.44 -30.93 32.06
N VAL A 77 3.80 -32.05 32.41
CA VAL A 77 3.14 -32.25 33.69
C VAL A 77 4.08 -32.96 34.65
N ASP A 78 3.91 -32.62 35.94
CA ASP A 78 4.63 -33.28 37.00
C ASP A 78 4.20 -34.75 37.12
N SER A 79 5.15 -35.63 37.13
CA SER A 79 4.96 -37.06 37.38
C SER A 79 6.11 -37.61 38.21
N THR A 80 5.96 -38.84 38.72
CA THR A 80 6.97 -39.47 39.57
C THR A 80 8.37 -39.52 38.92
N PHE A 81 8.47 -39.38 37.61
CA PHE A 81 9.72 -39.48 36.87
C PHE A 81 10.08 -38.23 36.04
N CYS A 82 9.22 -37.24 36.02
CA CYS A 82 9.41 -36.01 35.23
C CYS A 82 9.06 -34.77 36.06
N ASN A 83 9.93 -33.78 36.00
CA ASN A 83 9.62 -32.46 36.58
C ASN A 83 8.63 -31.70 35.72
N ALA A 84 7.74 -30.94 36.33
CA ALA A 84 6.86 -30.05 35.60
C ALA A 84 7.62 -28.84 35.07
N ASP A 85 7.70 -28.71 33.77
CA ASP A 85 8.32 -27.57 33.08
C ASP A 85 7.30 -26.75 32.28
N ARG A 86 7.51 -25.46 32.24
CA ARG A 86 6.67 -24.53 31.48
C ARG A 86 7.16 -24.39 30.07
N GLY A 87 6.28 -24.50 29.06
CA GLY A 87 6.58 -24.16 27.70
C GLY A 87 6.90 -22.70 27.52
N GLY A 88 7.74 -22.38 26.54
CA GLY A 88 8.09 -21.02 26.18
C GLY A 88 6.91 -20.25 25.58
N GLY A 89 6.80 -18.96 25.85
CA GLY A 89 5.81 -18.09 25.22
C GLY A 89 6.07 -17.89 23.72
N GLY A 90 5.02 -17.74 22.92
CA GLY A 90 5.16 -17.41 21.49
C GLY A 90 5.68 -15.98 21.29
N GLY A 91 6.44 -15.77 20.21
CA GLY A 91 6.92 -14.47 19.80
C GLY A 91 5.81 -13.54 19.27
N GLY A 92 5.94 -12.24 19.47
CA GLY A 92 5.00 -11.25 18.91
C GLY A 92 5.12 -11.14 17.37
N GLY A 93 4.03 -10.85 16.69
CA GLY A 93 4.06 -10.58 15.25
C GLY A 93 4.73 -9.24 14.90
N GLY A 94 5.35 -9.14 13.74
CA GLY A 94 5.96 -7.92 13.23
C GLY A 94 4.93 -6.89 12.74
N SER A 95 5.31 -5.62 12.73
CA SER A 95 4.48 -4.53 12.18
C SER A 95 4.40 -4.59 10.65
N GLY A 96 3.28 -4.18 10.05
CA GLY A 96 3.19 -4.01 8.61
C GLY A 96 3.99 -2.83 8.07
N GLY A 97 4.44 -2.92 6.82
CA GLY A 97 5.12 -1.84 6.13
C GLY A 97 4.17 -0.72 5.69
N CYS A 98 4.68 0.52 5.59
CA CYS A 98 3.90 1.64 5.11
C CYS A 98 3.69 1.62 3.59
N GLY A 99 2.50 1.96 3.13
CA GLY A 99 2.22 2.24 1.73
C GLY A 99 2.88 3.54 1.27
N ALA A 100 3.15 3.66 -0.02
CA ALA A 100 3.76 4.82 -0.64
C ALA A 100 2.74 5.93 -0.92
N THR A 101 3.18 7.18 -0.96
CA THR A 101 2.35 8.34 -1.30
C THR A 101 2.17 8.47 -2.81
N ALA A 102 0.98 8.87 -3.26
CA ALA A 102 0.61 9.02 -4.65
C ALA A 102 1.35 10.18 -5.35
N GLY A 103 1.53 10.06 -6.66
CA GLY A 103 1.95 11.14 -7.52
C GLY A 103 0.78 12.09 -7.83
N LEU A 104 1.08 13.39 -7.94
CA LEU A 104 0.09 14.40 -8.29
C LEU A 104 -0.14 14.44 -9.80
N GLY A 105 -1.35 14.79 -10.22
CA GLY A 105 -1.67 15.00 -11.63
C GLY A 105 -0.93 16.21 -12.22
N GLY A 106 -0.64 16.17 -13.51
CA GLY A 106 -0.05 17.29 -14.25
C GLY A 106 -1.11 18.34 -14.61
N GLY A 107 -0.72 19.60 -14.67
CA GLY A 107 -1.61 20.69 -15.09
C GLY A 107 -2.00 20.60 -16.58
N GLY A 108 -3.20 21.09 -16.91
CA GLY A 108 -3.65 21.19 -18.30
C GLY A 108 -2.85 22.21 -19.12
N GLY A 109 -2.78 22.01 -20.42
CA GLY A 109 -2.18 22.97 -21.36
C GLY A 109 -3.19 24.03 -21.79
N GLY A 110 -2.70 25.21 -22.15
CA GLY A 110 -3.54 26.29 -22.66
C GLY A 110 -4.00 26.09 -24.10
N SER A 111 -5.10 26.69 -24.48
CA SER A 111 -5.58 26.75 -25.87
C SER A 111 -5.05 27.95 -26.60
N SER A 112 -4.91 27.86 -27.93
CA SER A 112 -4.68 28.99 -28.83
C SER A 112 -5.99 29.32 -29.53
N ILE A 113 -6.62 30.42 -29.07
CA ILE A 113 -7.94 30.82 -29.56
C ILE A 113 -7.79 32.12 -30.32
N ALA A 114 -8.04 32.08 -31.64
CA ALA A 114 -7.97 33.28 -32.48
C ALA A 114 -9.20 34.19 -32.30
N VAL A 115 -10.37 33.64 -32.09
CA VAL A 115 -11.61 34.40 -31.87
C VAL A 115 -12.41 33.69 -30.79
N TYR A 116 -12.86 34.48 -29.83
CA TYR A 116 -13.76 34.03 -28.78
C TYR A 116 -15.00 34.93 -28.71
N ALA A 117 -16.17 34.38 -28.89
CA ALA A 117 -17.43 35.06 -28.75
C ALA A 117 -18.35 34.27 -27.81
N TRP A 118 -18.80 34.89 -26.72
CA TRP A 118 -19.71 34.29 -25.77
C TRP A 118 -21.06 34.97 -25.79
N MET A 119 -22.12 34.23 -26.06
CA MET A 119 -23.51 34.71 -26.16
C MET A 119 -23.66 35.97 -27.06
N SER A 120 -22.84 36.06 -28.10
CA SER A 120 -22.73 37.21 -29.00
C SER A 120 -22.82 36.75 -30.44
N THR A 121 -23.32 37.60 -31.32
CA THR A 121 -23.28 37.40 -32.76
C THR A 121 -22.05 38.11 -33.34
N LEU A 122 -21.16 37.37 -33.98
CA LEU A 122 -19.96 37.88 -34.61
C LEU A 122 -20.07 37.67 -36.13
N THR A 123 -19.92 38.77 -36.92
CA THR A 123 -19.85 38.69 -38.35
C THR A 123 -18.44 39.05 -38.81
N ILE A 124 -17.77 38.12 -39.51
CA ILE A 124 -16.43 38.31 -40.04
C ILE A 124 -16.52 38.33 -41.55
N ASN A 125 -16.14 39.47 -42.17
CA ASN A 125 -16.16 39.62 -43.62
C ASN A 125 -14.75 39.89 -44.15
N ASN A 126 -14.39 39.26 -45.31
CA ASN A 126 -13.15 39.45 -46.03
C ASN A 126 -11.86 39.40 -45.16
N SER A 127 -11.85 38.57 -44.15
CA SER A 127 -10.73 38.43 -43.23
C SER A 127 -10.20 37.00 -43.18
N SER A 128 -8.93 36.86 -42.90
CA SER A 128 -8.31 35.56 -42.63
C SER A 128 -8.06 35.43 -41.14
N ILE A 129 -8.53 34.34 -40.56
CA ILE A 129 -8.33 34.01 -39.14
C ILE A 129 -7.36 32.86 -39.04
N THR A 130 -6.27 33.05 -38.33
CA THR A 130 -5.28 32.01 -38.05
C THR A 130 -5.15 31.82 -36.53
N TYR A 131 -4.96 30.60 -36.14
CA TYR A 131 -4.68 30.25 -34.75
C TYR A 131 -3.36 29.47 -34.64
N GLY A 132 -2.73 29.50 -33.50
CA GLY A 132 -1.51 28.76 -33.24
C GLY A 132 -1.80 27.39 -32.62
N SER A 133 -0.74 26.70 -32.20
CA SER A 133 -0.90 25.47 -31.41
C SER A 133 -1.19 25.78 -29.96
N GLY A 134 -2.05 24.99 -29.34
CA GLY A 134 -2.25 25.03 -27.89
C GLY A 134 -0.99 24.64 -27.10
N GLY A 135 -0.90 25.08 -25.87
CA GLY A 135 0.18 24.68 -24.98
C GLY A 135 0.08 23.21 -24.56
N ARG A 136 1.22 22.54 -24.38
CA ARG A 136 1.25 21.17 -23.86
C ARG A 136 0.83 21.16 -22.39
N GLY A 137 0.09 20.13 -21.99
CA GLY A 137 -0.14 19.83 -20.60
C GLY A 137 1.14 19.39 -19.87
N GLY A 138 1.20 19.63 -18.58
CA GLY A 138 2.27 19.21 -17.72
C GLY A 138 2.28 17.69 -17.49
N ASN A 139 3.46 17.12 -17.28
CA ASN A 139 3.56 15.72 -16.88
C ASN A 139 3.03 15.51 -15.45
N GLY A 140 2.40 14.38 -15.24
CA GLY A 140 2.07 13.96 -13.88
C GLY A 140 3.34 13.59 -13.07
N GLY A 141 3.26 13.76 -11.75
CA GLY A 141 4.31 13.37 -10.83
C GLY A 141 4.39 11.85 -10.66
N ASN A 142 5.60 11.32 -10.50
CA ASN A 142 5.78 9.93 -10.13
C ASN A 142 5.27 9.68 -8.71
N GLY A 143 4.65 8.53 -8.49
CA GLY A 143 4.38 8.07 -7.14
C GLY A 143 5.67 7.74 -6.40
N ALA A 144 5.66 7.87 -5.08
CA ALA A 144 6.80 7.50 -4.26
C ALA A 144 7.02 5.97 -4.29
N ALA A 145 8.27 5.54 -4.07
CA ALA A 145 8.57 4.15 -3.82
C ALA A 145 7.92 3.73 -2.48
N ARG A 146 7.57 2.44 -2.37
CA ARG A 146 7.08 1.90 -1.11
C ARG A 146 8.10 2.10 -0.01
N GLY A 147 7.65 2.27 1.25
CA GLY A 147 8.49 2.29 2.44
C GLY A 147 9.17 0.94 2.67
N ALA A 148 10.05 0.90 3.68
CA ALA A 148 10.67 -0.34 4.11
C ALA A 148 9.60 -1.42 4.38
N GLY A 149 9.98 -2.66 4.22
CA GLY A 149 9.11 -3.80 4.55
C GLY A 149 8.66 -3.74 6.00
N GLY A 150 7.68 -4.53 6.35
CA GLY A 150 7.21 -4.65 7.73
C GLY A 150 8.32 -5.15 8.65
N GLY A 151 8.18 -4.90 9.94
CA GLY A 151 9.13 -5.37 10.95
C GLY A 151 9.18 -6.89 11.04
N ALA A 152 10.30 -7.43 11.47
CA ALA A 152 10.41 -8.85 11.80
C ALA A 152 9.50 -9.22 12.99
N GLY A 153 9.02 -10.44 13.03
CA GLY A 153 8.37 -10.98 14.23
C GLY A 153 9.39 -11.18 15.36
N GLY A 154 8.90 -11.19 16.59
CA GLY A 154 9.72 -11.50 17.76
C GLY A 154 10.05 -13.00 17.82
N ALA A 155 11.17 -13.34 18.41
CA ALA A 155 11.52 -14.73 18.68
C ALA A 155 10.59 -15.35 19.73
N GLY A 156 10.32 -16.64 19.62
CA GLY A 156 9.65 -17.42 20.63
C GLY A 156 10.51 -17.53 21.91
N GLY A 157 9.87 -17.63 23.05
CA GLY A 157 10.53 -17.82 24.34
C GLY A 157 11.18 -19.22 24.45
N GLY A 158 12.31 -19.32 25.13
CA GLY A 158 12.91 -20.57 25.50
C GLY A 158 12.04 -21.40 26.45
N SER A 159 12.34 -22.66 26.56
CA SER A 159 11.65 -23.62 27.45
C SER A 159 12.54 -24.10 28.57
N GLY A 160 11.98 -24.71 29.61
CA GLY A 160 12.70 -25.52 30.58
C GLY A 160 13.22 -26.83 29.95
N ASP A 161 13.92 -27.64 30.74
CA ASP A 161 14.67 -28.83 30.29
C ASP A 161 13.81 -29.85 29.51
N ASN A 162 12.55 -30.05 29.90
CA ASN A 162 11.63 -31.05 29.32
C ASN A 162 10.47 -30.44 28.54
N ALA A 163 10.39 -29.13 28.44
CA ALA A 163 9.37 -28.40 27.69
C ALA A 163 9.94 -27.86 26.37
N ARG A 164 9.07 -27.49 25.46
CA ARG A 164 9.45 -26.91 24.15
C ARG A 164 9.28 -25.40 24.09
N GLY A 165 10.12 -24.76 23.32
CA GLY A 165 10.05 -23.34 23.10
C GLY A 165 8.79 -22.88 22.37
N GLY A 166 8.46 -21.62 22.49
CA GLY A 166 7.40 -20.99 21.70
C GLY A 166 7.80 -20.81 20.24
N GLY A 167 6.82 -20.71 19.37
CA GLY A 167 7.03 -20.37 17.95
C GLY A 167 7.37 -18.88 17.75
N ASP A 168 8.14 -18.57 16.74
CA ASP A 168 8.45 -17.19 16.36
C ASP A 168 7.23 -16.46 15.82
N GLY A 169 7.17 -15.15 16.00
CA GLY A 169 6.15 -14.31 15.37
C GLY A 169 6.38 -14.17 13.86
N GLY A 170 5.33 -14.06 13.08
CA GLY A 170 5.40 -13.77 11.66
C GLY A 170 5.90 -12.35 11.37
N GLY A 171 6.68 -12.16 10.33
CA GLY A 171 7.07 -10.83 9.86
C GLY A 171 5.89 -10.02 9.33
N GLY A 172 5.95 -8.70 9.37
CA GLY A 172 4.93 -7.81 8.80
C GLY A 172 4.93 -7.85 7.26
N GLY A 173 3.79 -7.60 6.66
CA GLY A 173 3.61 -7.52 5.21
C GLY A 173 4.25 -6.27 4.61
N LEU A 174 4.58 -6.32 3.33
CA LEU A 174 5.10 -5.18 2.60
C LEU A 174 4.01 -4.12 2.36
N GLY A 175 4.36 -2.84 2.41
CA GLY A 175 3.52 -1.76 1.91
C GLY A 175 3.39 -1.78 0.38
N GLY A 176 2.29 -1.25 -0.15
CA GLY A 176 2.05 -1.15 -1.59
C GLY A 176 2.81 0.03 -2.22
N TYR A 177 3.14 -0.08 -3.51
CA TYR A 177 3.56 1.06 -4.32
C TYR A 177 2.40 2.03 -4.52
N SER A 178 2.68 3.32 -4.67
CA SER A 178 1.68 4.31 -5.08
C SER A 178 1.49 4.33 -6.59
N GLY A 179 0.33 4.81 -7.02
CA GLY A 179 0.11 5.19 -8.41
C GLY A 179 0.79 6.51 -8.75
N GLY A 180 1.30 6.65 -9.97
CA GLY A 180 1.74 7.93 -10.53
C GLY A 180 0.54 8.82 -10.88
N GLY A 181 0.71 10.13 -10.86
CA GLY A 181 -0.27 11.07 -11.41
C GLY A 181 -0.29 11.02 -12.95
N ALA A 182 -1.45 11.26 -13.56
CA ALA A 182 -1.55 11.38 -15.01
C ALA A 182 -1.10 12.76 -15.49
N GLY A 183 -0.51 12.83 -16.68
CA GLY A 183 -0.21 14.12 -17.33
C GLY A 183 -1.49 14.87 -17.69
N GLY A 184 -1.45 16.21 -17.71
CA GLY A 184 -2.51 17.04 -18.23
C GLY A 184 -2.57 16.99 -19.77
N THR A 185 -3.73 17.26 -20.34
CA THR A 185 -3.90 17.35 -21.80
C THR A 185 -3.62 18.77 -22.31
N GLY A 186 -3.02 18.88 -23.49
CA GLY A 186 -2.90 20.17 -24.17
C GLY A 186 -4.24 20.63 -24.73
N GLY A 187 -4.44 21.93 -24.82
CA GLY A 187 -5.55 22.52 -25.55
C GLY A 187 -5.28 22.52 -27.06
N ASN A 188 -6.33 22.34 -27.87
CA ASN A 188 -6.32 22.50 -29.33
C ASN A 188 -6.74 23.90 -29.72
#